data_fdd074bb3a9ead3d904dff3a2332cafe
#
_entry.id   fdd074bb3a9ead3d904dff3a2332cafe
#
_cell.length_a   1.000
_cell.length_b   1.000
_cell.length_c   1.000
_cell.angle_alpha   90.00
_cell.angle_beta   90.00
_cell.angle_gamma   90.00
#
_symmetry.space_group_name_H-M   'P 1'
#
loop_
_entity.id
_entity.type
_entity.pdbx_description
1 polymer ?
#
loop_
_entity_poly.entity_id
_entity_poly.type
_entity_poly.pdbx_seq_one_letter_code
_entity_poly.pdbx_strand_id
1 'polypeptide(L)'
;RPDLPNHEPRGCPRGASYSWYIYSAQRLKYPMVRSRLLKLWREARAIRTPVAAWASIVEDPAKRKSYTAIRGHGGFVRSTWDEVNEIIAAANAYTAKTYGPDRVIGFSPIPAMSMVSYAAGSRYLSLLGGTCMSFYDWYCDLPPSSPQTWGEQTDVPESADWYNSSYIIAWGSNVPQTRTPDAHFLTEVRYKGTKVVSITPDYSEVAKLGDLWMHPKQGTDAAVAMAMGHVILKEFYFKDGGKGRSSYFDDYARRYTDLPLLVVLKEKTLPDGRKAMVPDRYVRASDFPNKLDQSNNPDWKTVGYDELGQVTLPNGSIGFRWGTDGRPDQGLWNLENKDARTGNDVKLKLSVIEDGEQPHDVADVAFPYFGGVHAPNFTANDQGGD
;
A
#
# COMPACT_ATOMS: atom_id res chain seq x y z
N ARG A 1 -2.97 -34.06 -9.13
CA ARG A 1 -2.99 -33.80 -10.57
C ARG A 1 -1.59 -33.96 -11.15
N PRO A 2 -1.18 -35.20 -11.41
CA PRO A 2 0.18 -35.48 -11.93
C PRO A 2 0.39 -34.96 -13.36
N ASP A 3 -0.69 -34.61 -14.05
CA ASP A 3 -0.72 -34.01 -15.37
C ASP A 3 -0.33 -32.52 -15.36
N LEU A 4 -0.37 -31.89 -14.19
CA LEU A 4 0.00 -30.49 -14.00
C LEU A 4 1.21 -30.43 -13.05
N PRO A 5 2.41 -30.19 -13.56
CA PRO A 5 3.59 -30.01 -12.73
C PRO A 5 3.32 -28.92 -11.67
N ASN A 6 3.74 -29.21 -10.45
CA ASN A 6 3.61 -28.30 -9.30
C ASN A 6 2.18 -28.02 -8.81
N HIS A 7 1.18 -28.72 -9.32
CA HIS A 7 -0.19 -28.67 -8.82
C HIS A 7 -0.49 -29.71 -7.73
N GLU A 8 0.54 -30.25 -7.13
CA GLU A 8 0.43 -31.20 -6.03
C GLU A 8 -0.06 -30.50 -4.78
N PRO A 9 -0.90 -31.14 -3.97
CA PRO A 9 -1.28 -30.61 -2.67
C PRO A 9 -0.04 -30.36 -1.82
N ARG A 10 0.11 -29.15 -1.33
CA ARG A 10 1.24 -28.74 -0.52
C ARG A 10 0.80 -28.27 0.83
N GLY A 11 1.49 -28.71 1.84
CA GLY A 11 1.29 -28.32 3.20
C GLY A 11 2.62 -28.11 3.89
N CYS A 12 2.55 -27.70 5.14
CA CYS A 12 3.74 -27.57 5.98
C CYS A 12 3.47 -28.19 7.36
N PRO A 13 4.52 -28.47 8.14
CA PRO A 13 4.39 -29.04 9.48
C PRO A 13 3.49 -28.20 10.41
N ARG A 14 3.40 -26.90 10.20
CA ARG A 14 2.55 -26.01 10.98
C ARG A 14 1.06 -26.35 10.85
N GLY A 15 0.56 -26.49 9.62
CA GLY A 15 -0.80 -26.95 9.37
C GLY A 15 -1.04 -28.39 9.83
N ALA A 16 -0.09 -29.28 9.57
CA ALA A 16 -0.18 -30.70 9.97
C ALA A 16 -0.22 -30.87 11.49
N SER A 17 0.44 -30.00 12.25
CA SER A 17 0.44 -30.04 13.72
C SER A 17 -0.74 -29.33 14.37
N TYR A 18 -1.69 -28.79 13.60
CA TYR A 18 -2.77 -27.94 14.13
C TYR A 18 -3.71 -28.66 15.11
N SER A 19 -3.81 -30.01 14.99
CA SER A 19 -4.58 -30.83 15.92
C SER A 19 -4.10 -30.71 17.38
N TRP A 20 -2.82 -30.44 17.59
CA TRP A 20 -2.27 -30.20 18.92
C TRP A 20 -2.91 -29.02 19.65
N TYR A 21 -3.30 -27.99 18.90
CA TYR A 21 -4.02 -26.84 19.48
C TYR A 21 -5.42 -27.26 19.97
N ILE A 22 -6.07 -28.16 19.25
CA ILE A 22 -7.43 -28.62 19.59
C ILE A 22 -7.40 -29.52 20.83
N TYR A 23 -6.43 -30.41 20.92
CA TYR A 23 -6.36 -31.42 21.98
C TYR A 23 -5.35 -31.11 23.06
N SER A 24 -4.69 -29.97 23.01
CA SER A 24 -3.73 -29.54 24.04
C SER A 24 -4.39 -29.42 25.41
N ALA A 25 -3.68 -29.86 26.44
CA ALA A 25 -4.08 -29.64 27.83
C ALA A 25 -4.15 -28.15 28.20
N GLN A 26 -3.44 -27.30 27.48
CA GLN A 26 -3.42 -25.86 27.70
C GLN A 26 -4.56 -25.13 26.98
N ARG A 27 -5.36 -25.82 26.14
CA ARG A 27 -6.49 -25.21 25.47
C ARG A 27 -7.49 -24.64 26.47
N LEU A 28 -7.88 -23.37 26.26
CA LEU A 28 -8.91 -22.74 27.07
C LEU A 28 -10.27 -23.39 26.83
N LYS A 29 -10.88 -23.90 27.88
CA LYS A 29 -12.21 -24.57 27.82
C LYS A 29 -13.35 -23.64 28.27
N TYR A 30 -13.03 -22.58 28.97
CA TYR A 30 -13.99 -21.68 29.58
C TYR A 30 -13.58 -20.23 29.34
N PRO A 31 -14.53 -19.30 29.31
CA PRO A 31 -14.20 -17.89 29.27
C PRO A 31 -13.49 -17.46 30.53
N MET A 32 -12.52 -16.58 30.34
CA MET A 32 -11.66 -16.07 31.41
C MET A 32 -11.80 -14.56 31.51
N VAL A 33 -11.99 -14.06 32.72
CA VAL A 33 -12.08 -12.62 32.99
C VAL A 33 -11.05 -12.26 34.06
N ARG A 34 -10.48 -11.06 34.00
CA ARG A 34 -9.61 -10.58 35.09
C ARG A 34 -10.36 -10.53 36.38
N SER A 35 -9.80 -11.12 37.44
CA SER A 35 -10.44 -11.27 38.75
C SER A 35 -10.91 -9.92 39.33
N ARG A 36 -10.13 -8.87 39.15
CA ARG A 36 -10.48 -7.50 39.59
C ARG A 36 -11.76 -6.99 38.91
N LEU A 37 -11.84 -7.13 37.57
CA LEU A 37 -13.02 -6.72 36.84
C LEU A 37 -14.23 -7.57 37.25
N LEU A 38 -14.06 -8.88 37.33
CA LEU A 38 -15.13 -9.80 37.66
C LEU A 38 -15.70 -9.54 39.07
N LYS A 39 -14.84 -9.23 40.05
CA LYS A 39 -15.27 -8.85 41.36
C LYS A 39 -16.11 -7.57 41.36
N LEU A 40 -15.60 -6.51 40.74
CA LEU A 40 -16.33 -5.24 40.59
C LEU A 40 -17.67 -5.42 39.85
N TRP A 41 -17.67 -6.26 38.82
CA TRP A 41 -18.89 -6.56 38.08
C TRP A 41 -19.94 -7.23 38.95
N ARG A 42 -19.60 -8.31 39.64
CA ARG A 42 -20.53 -9.07 40.48
C ARG A 42 -21.09 -8.22 41.62
N GLU A 43 -20.26 -7.42 42.28
CA GLU A 43 -20.70 -6.47 43.30
C GLU A 43 -21.70 -5.43 42.73
N ALA A 44 -21.37 -4.82 41.61
CA ALA A 44 -22.24 -3.85 40.97
C ALA A 44 -23.52 -4.46 40.46
N ARG A 45 -23.45 -5.66 39.87
CA ARG A 45 -24.56 -6.34 39.22
C ARG A 45 -25.58 -6.89 40.21
N ALA A 46 -25.15 -7.15 41.44
CA ALA A 46 -26.08 -7.59 42.49
C ALA A 46 -27.16 -6.57 42.81
N ILE A 47 -26.94 -5.30 42.54
CA ILE A 47 -27.86 -4.20 42.90
C ILE A 47 -28.19 -3.26 41.73
N ARG A 48 -27.73 -3.54 40.51
CA ARG A 48 -27.94 -2.67 39.34
C ARG A 48 -28.26 -3.50 38.09
N THR A 49 -28.91 -2.84 37.16
CA THR A 49 -29.05 -3.38 35.79
C THR A 49 -27.70 -3.49 35.11
N PRO A 50 -27.51 -4.32 34.08
CA PRO A 50 -26.20 -4.55 33.45
C PRO A 50 -25.49 -3.25 33.02
N VAL A 51 -26.20 -2.38 32.31
CA VAL A 51 -25.59 -1.11 31.80
C VAL A 51 -25.24 -0.18 32.97
N ALA A 52 -26.10 -0.07 34.00
CA ALA A 52 -25.82 0.75 35.17
C ALA A 52 -24.69 0.16 36.04
N ALA A 53 -24.55 -1.16 36.10
CA ALA A 53 -23.43 -1.82 36.76
C ALA A 53 -22.12 -1.48 36.06
N TRP A 54 -22.08 -1.57 34.72
CA TRP A 54 -20.90 -1.20 33.94
C TRP A 54 -20.55 0.28 34.12
N ALA A 55 -21.54 1.17 33.99
CA ALA A 55 -21.36 2.62 34.21
C ALA A 55 -20.70 2.91 35.57
N SER A 56 -21.20 2.30 36.63
CA SER A 56 -20.66 2.51 38.01
C SER A 56 -19.22 2.03 38.19
N ILE A 57 -18.68 1.23 37.27
CA ILE A 57 -17.29 0.79 37.27
C ILE A 57 -16.42 1.75 36.46
N VAL A 58 -16.86 2.13 35.26
CA VAL A 58 -16.03 2.89 34.34
C VAL A 58 -16.04 4.39 34.59
N GLU A 59 -17.12 4.91 35.17
CA GLU A 59 -17.24 6.31 35.59
C GLU A 59 -16.49 6.62 36.88
N ASP A 60 -16.27 5.63 37.73
CA ASP A 60 -15.46 5.76 38.94
C ASP A 60 -13.96 5.60 38.57
N PRO A 61 -13.14 6.66 38.67
CA PRO A 61 -11.74 6.61 38.30
C PRO A 61 -10.93 5.57 39.09
N ALA A 62 -11.24 5.37 40.37
CA ALA A 62 -10.54 4.43 41.23
C ALA A 62 -10.84 2.98 40.83
N LYS A 63 -12.12 2.64 40.58
CA LYS A 63 -12.51 1.32 40.11
C LYS A 63 -11.95 1.05 38.72
N ARG A 64 -12.06 2.00 37.81
CA ARG A 64 -11.50 1.90 36.45
C ARG A 64 -10.00 1.65 36.52
N LYS A 65 -9.25 2.42 37.29
CA LYS A 65 -7.82 2.25 37.46
C LYS A 65 -7.48 0.89 38.07
N SER A 66 -8.26 0.41 39.04
CA SER A 66 -7.98 -0.84 39.72
C SER A 66 -7.96 -2.07 38.80
N TYR A 67 -8.82 -2.13 37.79
CA TYR A 67 -8.82 -3.26 36.88
C TYR A 67 -7.96 -3.01 35.60
N THR A 68 -7.75 -1.76 35.21
CA THR A 68 -6.91 -1.46 34.04
C THR A 68 -5.42 -1.55 34.37
N ALA A 69 -5.02 -1.22 35.58
CA ALA A 69 -3.64 -1.26 36.04
C ALA A 69 -3.01 -2.67 36.06
N ILE A 70 -3.85 -3.72 36.07
CA ILE A 70 -3.36 -5.11 36.04
C ILE A 70 -3.26 -5.71 34.65
N ARG A 71 -3.41 -4.90 33.59
CA ARG A 71 -3.18 -5.37 32.22
C ARG A 71 -1.73 -5.84 32.07
N GLY A 72 -1.55 -7.02 31.48
CA GLY A 72 -0.23 -7.63 31.32
C GLY A 72 0.26 -8.45 32.52
N HIS A 73 -0.38 -8.34 33.70
CA HIS A 73 0.02 -9.03 34.91
C HIS A 73 -0.78 -10.33 35.19
N GLY A 74 -1.55 -10.81 34.24
CA GLY A 74 -2.36 -12.03 34.41
C GLY A 74 -3.58 -11.83 35.29
N GLY A 75 -3.81 -12.77 36.23
CA GLY A 75 -4.93 -12.68 37.18
C GLY A 75 -6.29 -13.03 36.59
N PHE A 76 -6.34 -13.84 35.54
CA PHE A 76 -7.57 -14.34 34.94
C PHE A 76 -8.17 -15.46 35.77
N VAL A 77 -9.49 -15.41 35.94
CA VAL A 77 -10.30 -16.43 36.60
C VAL A 77 -11.42 -16.90 35.68
N ARG A 78 -11.85 -18.13 35.91
CA ARG A 78 -12.95 -18.73 35.16
C ARG A 78 -14.25 -17.98 35.40
N SER A 79 -15.01 -17.77 34.32
CA SER A 79 -16.37 -17.25 34.30
C SER A 79 -17.30 -18.18 33.50
N THR A 80 -18.54 -17.78 33.30
CA THR A 80 -19.49 -18.42 32.39
C THR A 80 -19.64 -17.59 31.12
N TRP A 81 -20.11 -18.21 30.04
CA TRP A 81 -20.40 -17.48 28.81
C TRP A 81 -21.50 -16.44 28.99
N ASP A 82 -22.52 -16.76 29.79
CA ASP A 82 -23.64 -15.81 30.07
C ASP A 82 -23.10 -14.56 30.77
N GLU A 83 -22.27 -14.74 31.79
CA GLU A 83 -21.68 -13.62 32.53
C GLU A 83 -20.75 -12.77 31.64
N VAL A 84 -19.92 -13.39 30.79
CA VAL A 84 -19.03 -12.68 29.87
C VAL A 84 -19.81 -11.95 28.80
N ASN A 85 -20.82 -12.59 28.21
CA ASN A 85 -21.66 -11.97 27.20
C ASN A 85 -22.44 -10.79 27.79
N GLU A 86 -22.93 -10.89 29.02
CA GLU A 86 -23.60 -9.79 29.70
C GLU A 86 -22.65 -8.61 29.94
N ILE A 87 -21.40 -8.86 30.36
CA ILE A 87 -20.37 -7.82 30.53
C ILE A 87 -20.09 -7.10 29.20
N ILE A 88 -19.87 -7.86 28.13
CA ILE A 88 -19.61 -7.31 26.79
C ILE A 88 -20.79 -6.50 26.29
N ALA A 89 -22.01 -7.04 26.39
CA ALA A 89 -23.22 -6.36 25.96
C ALA A 89 -23.46 -5.06 26.74
N ALA A 90 -23.26 -5.09 28.07
CA ALA A 90 -23.39 -3.91 28.92
C ALA A 90 -22.36 -2.84 28.56
N ALA A 91 -21.10 -3.23 28.29
CA ALA A 91 -20.05 -2.32 27.88
C ALA A 91 -20.36 -1.65 26.54
N ASN A 92 -20.79 -2.43 25.54
CA ASN A 92 -21.13 -1.92 24.23
C ASN A 92 -22.39 -1.02 24.27
N ALA A 93 -23.43 -1.44 25.00
CA ALA A 93 -24.63 -0.62 25.16
C ALA A 93 -24.36 0.69 25.91
N TYR A 94 -23.48 0.66 26.92
CA TYR A 94 -23.04 1.87 27.62
C TYR A 94 -22.31 2.80 26.65
N THR A 95 -21.34 2.27 25.89
CA THR A 95 -20.56 3.04 24.92
C THR A 95 -21.45 3.66 23.87
N ALA A 96 -22.36 2.88 23.28
CA ALA A 96 -23.29 3.35 22.27
C ALA A 96 -24.23 4.46 22.79
N LYS A 97 -24.70 4.34 24.03
CA LYS A 97 -25.58 5.36 24.64
C LYS A 97 -24.84 6.63 25.05
N THR A 98 -23.61 6.51 25.49
CA THR A 98 -22.86 7.64 26.06
C THR A 98 -22.07 8.40 25.00
N TYR A 99 -21.51 7.70 24.01
CA TYR A 99 -20.56 8.27 23.06
C TYR A 99 -20.96 8.09 21.60
N GLY A 100 -21.96 7.29 21.30
CA GLY A 100 -22.37 6.89 19.97
C GLY A 100 -21.92 5.45 19.63
N PRO A 101 -22.69 4.74 18.80
CA PRO A 101 -22.39 3.35 18.43
C PRO A 101 -21.13 3.23 17.57
N ASP A 102 -20.75 4.26 16.82
CA ASP A 102 -19.55 4.36 16.01
C ASP A 102 -18.26 4.28 16.84
N ARG A 103 -18.35 4.43 18.15
CA ARG A 103 -17.23 4.27 19.09
C ARG A 103 -16.93 2.82 19.45
N VAL A 104 -17.77 1.89 19.01
CA VAL A 104 -17.48 0.45 19.07
C VAL A 104 -16.92 0.03 17.72
N ILE A 105 -15.65 -0.34 17.73
CA ILE A 105 -14.90 -0.67 16.52
C ILE A 105 -14.51 -2.13 16.53
N GLY A 106 -14.61 -2.79 15.42
CA GLY A 106 -14.12 -4.16 15.22
C GLY A 106 -13.51 -4.36 13.84
N PHE A 107 -12.63 -5.35 13.77
CA PHE A 107 -12.03 -5.76 12.51
C PHE A 107 -12.76 -6.97 11.95
N SER A 108 -13.00 -6.96 10.63
CA SER A 108 -13.44 -8.14 9.91
C SER A 108 -12.31 -9.16 9.88
N PRO A 109 -12.61 -10.45 10.08
CA PRO A 109 -11.61 -11.51 10.00
C PRO A 109 -11.12 -11.70 8.57
N ILE A 110 -10.02 -12.46 8.44
CA ILE A 110 -9.42 -12.81 7.15
C ILE A 110 -10.43 -13.58 6.28
N PRO A 111 -10.54 -13.28 4.96
CA PRO A 111 -11.50 -13.94 4.07
C PRO A 111 -11.34 -15.46 3.93
N ALA A 112 -10.17 -16.00 4.22
CA ALA A 112 -9.89 -17.44 4.15
C ALA A 112 -10.57 -18.27 5.27
N MET A 113 -11.34 -17.64 6.14
CA MET A 113 -12.09 -18.30 7.19
C MET A 113 -13.48 -18.77 6.72
N SER A 114 -14.16 -19.57 7.56
CA SER A 114 -15.53 -19.95 7.26
C SER A 114 -16.45 -18.71 7.12
N MET A 115 -17.44 -18.80 6.24
CA MET A 115 -18.40 -17.70 6.02
C MET A 115 -19.09 -17.27 7.31
N VAL A 116 -19.38 -18.20 8.21
CA VAL A 116 -19.99 -17.89 9.51
C VAL A 116 -19.05 -17.06 10.38
N SER A 117 -17.79 -17.44 10.47
CA SER A 117 -16.79 -16.70 11.23
C SER A 117 -16.53 -15.32 10.65
N TYR A 118 -16.49 -15.22 9.33
CA TYR A 118 -16.32 -13.95 8.62
C TYR A 118 -17.51 -13.01 8.83
N ALA A 119 -18.73 -13.52 8.67
CA ALA A 119 -19.94 -12.72 8.73
C ALA A 119 -20.36 -12.34 10.15
N ALA A 120 -20.08 -13.17 11.15
CA ALA A 120 -20.59 -12.98 12.52
C ALA A 120 -20.16 -11.65 13.14
N GLY A 121 -18.88 -11.29 13.04
CA GLY A 121 -18.37 -10.03 13.59
C GLY A 121 -18.91 -8.81 12.84
N SER A 122 -18.90 -8.83 11.52
CA SER A 122 -19.46 -7.77 10.69
C SER A 122 -20.95 -7.57 10.92
N ARG A 123 -21.70 -8.67 11.01
CA ARG A 123 -23.14 -8.64 11.33
C ARG A 123 -23.39 -8.01 12.71
N TYR A 124 -22.62 -8.42 13.72
CA TYR A 124 -22.75 -7.86 15.07
C TYR A 124 -22.54 -6.35 15.08
N LEU A 125 -21.47 -5.87 14.48
CA LEU A 125 -21.16 -4.45 14.41
C LEU A 125 -22.21 -3.67 13.62
N SER A 126 -22.67 -4.21 12.48
CA SER A 126 -23.73 -3.58 11.67
C SER A 126 -25.03 -3.45 12.43
N LEU A 127 -25.41 -4.48 13.20
CA LEU A 127 -26.65 -4.45 14.02
C LEU A 127 -26.53 -3.49 15.22
N LEU A 128 -25.33 -3.33 15.75
CA LEU A 128 -25.05 -2.39 16.84
C LEU A 128 -24.94 -0.93 16.35
N GLY A 129 -24.66 -0.72 15.06
CA GLY A 129 -24.28 0.57 14.49
C GLY A 129 -22.80 0.91 14.73
N GLY A 130 -21.98 -0.09 15.02
CA GLY A 130 -20.55 0.05 15.24
C GLY A 130 -19.76 0.19 13.94
N THR A 131 -18.49 0.59 14.06
CA THR A 131 -17.57 0.73 12.93
C THR A 131 -16.93 -0.61 12.62
N CYS A 132 -17.18 -1.14 11.42
CA CYS A 132 -16.52 -2.33 10.93
C CYS A 132 -15.34 -1.93 10.06
N MET A 133 -14.13 -2.17 10.55
CA MET A 133 -12.89 -1.92 9.82
C MET A 133 -12.50 -3.16 9.02
N SER A 134 -12.00 -2.94 7.83
CA SER A 134 -11.44 -4.01 7.02
C SER A 134 -10.09 -4.46 7.59
N PHE A 135 -9.88 -5.76 7.63
CA PHE A 135 -8.58 -6.34 7.94
C PHE A 135 -7.50 -5.85 6.97
N TYR A 136 -7.82 -5.73 5.71
CA TYR A 136 -6.91 -5.30 4.67
C TYR A 136 -6.53 -3.82 4.75
N ASP A 137 -7.41 -2.96 5.27
CA ASP A 137 -7.09 -1.57 5.51
C ASP A 137 -5.99 -1.40 6.56
N TRP A 138 -5.81 -2.39 7.41
CA TRP A 138 -4.82 -2.34 8.47
C TRP A 138 -3.50 -3.02 8.11
N TYR A 139 -3.57 -4.16 7.43
CA TYR A 139 -2.36 -4.91 7.09
C TYR A 139 -1.62 -4.37 5.88
N CYS A 140 -2.29 -3.81 4.91
CA CYS A 140 -1.74 -3.08 3.75
C CYS A 140 -0.51 -3.69 3.06
N ASP A 141 -0.27 -4.97 3.23
CA ASP A 141 0.87 -5.67 2.63
C ASP A 141 0.59 -6.08 1.19
N LEU A 142 -0.66 -6.36 0.86
CA LEU A 142 -1.09 -6.64 -0.51
C LEU A 142 -2.01 -5.53 -1.03
N PRO A 143 -3.21 -5.32 -0.50
CA PRO A 143 -4.00 -4.14 -0.83
C PRO A 143 -3.55 -2.94 0.04
N PRO A 144 -3.69 -1.71 -0.42
CA PRO A 144 -4.27 -1.29 -1.69
C PRO A 144 -3.28 -1.22 -2.85
N SER A 145 -1.97 -1.47 -2.64
CA SER A 145 -0.97 -1.26 -3.68
C SER A 145 -1.09 -2.23 -4.85
N SER A 146 -1.34 -3.50 -4.59
CA SER A 146 -1.48 -4.51 -5.64
C SER A 146 -2.63 -4.20 -6.61
N PRO A 147 -3.87 -3.92 -6.17
CA PRO A 147 -4.94 -3.54 -7.07
C PRO A 147 -4.66 -2.25 -7.86
N GLN A 148 -3.96 -1.30 -7.27
CA GLN A 148 -3.62 -0.04 -7.95
C GLN A 148 -2.54 -0.24 -9.01
N THR A 149 -1.67 -1.22 -8.85
CA THR A 149 -0.54 -1.47 -9.75
C THR A 149 -0.92 -2.40 -10.90
N TRP A 150 -1.63 -3.49 -10.63
CA TRP A 150 -1.96 -4.50 -11.65
C TRP A 150 -3.42 -4.98 -11.64
N GLY A 151 -4.29 -4.31 -10.91
CA GLY A 151 -5.74 -4.55 -10.96
C GLY A 151 -6.24 -5.71 -10.10
N GLU A 152 -5.36 -6.46 -9.47
CA GLU A 152 -5.71 -7.61 -8.64
C GLU A 152 -5.10 -7.53 -7.23
N GLN A 153 -5.82 -8.11 -6.27
CA GLN A 153 -5.40 -8.12 -4.88
C GLN A 153 -4.45 -9.29 -4.56
N THR A 154 -4.49 -10.34 -5.33
CA THR A 154 -3.75 -11.58 -5.10
C THR A 154 -2.47 -11.64 -5.89
N ASP A 155 -1.52 -12.40 -5.36
CA ASP A 155 -0.27 -12.64 -6.05
C ASP A 155 -0.49 -13.55 -7.27
N VAL A 156 0.00 -13.14 -8.39
CA VAL A 156 0.23 -13.92 -9.59
C VAL A 156 1.64 -13.62 -10.06
N PRO A 157 2.43 -14.57 -10.42
CA PRO A 157 2.20 -15.98 -10.76
C PRO A 157 2.33 -16.94 -9.56
N GLU A 158 2.09 -18.24 -9.83
CA GLU A 158 2.37 -19.32 -8.86
C GLU A 158 3.87 -19.43 -8.53
N SER A 159 4.18 -19.94 -7.33
CA SER A 159 5.57 -20.10 -6.88
C SER A 159 6.42 -20.99 -7.80
N ALA A 160 5.80 -21.92 -8.51
CA ALA A 160 6.48 -22.74 -9.52
C ALA A 160 7.06 -21.94 -10.69
N ASP A 161 6.50 -20.79 -10.99
CA ASP A 161 7.00 -19.90 -12.04
C ASP A 161 8.35 -19.28 -11.69
N TRP A 162 8.73 -19.31 -10.43
CA TRP A 162 10.07 -18.87 -10.00
C TRP A 162 11.19 -19.65 -10.68
N TYR A 163 10.93 -20.88 -11.12
CA TYR A 163 11.90 -21.67 -11.90
C TYR A 163 12.29 -21.00 -13.24
N ASN A 164 11.46 -20.10 -13.74
CA ASN A 164 11.71 -19.36 -14.97
C ASN A 164 12.45 -18.03 -14.72
N SER A 165 12.68 -17.68 -13.45
CA SER A 165 13.35 -16.44 -13.08
C SER A 165 14.87 -16.63 -13.02
N SER A 166 15.62 -15.67 -13.52
CA SER A 166 17.08 -15.58 -13.37
C SER A 166 17.49 -14.76 -12.14
N TYR A 167 16.55 -13.94 -11.61
CA TYR A 167 16.79 -13.05 -10.49
C TYR A 167 15.51 -12.91 -9.66
N ILE A 168 15.62 -13.10 -8.35
CA ILE A 168 14.48 -13.00 -7.42
C ILE A 168 14.85 -12.03 -6.30
N ILE A 169 13.95 -11.11 -6.00
CA ILE A 169 14.06 -10.21 -4.85
C ILE A 169 12.98 -10.62 -3.83
N ALA A 170 13.41 -11.13 -2.68
CA ALA A 170 12.55 -11.38 -1.55
C ALA A 170 12.49 -10.11 -0.68
N TRP A 171 11.48 -9.30 -0.87
CA TRP A 171 11.35 -8.01 -0.21
C TRP A 171 10.39 -8.09 0.98
N GLY A 172 10.92 -7.96 2.19
CA GLY A 172 10.13 -8.04 3.43
C GLY A 172 9.45 -9.37 3.68
N SER A 173 9.75 -10.39 2.90
CA SER A 173 9.10 -11.69 2.95
C SER A 173 10.05 -12.78 3.44
N ASN A 174 9.82 -13.29 4.65
CA ASN A 174 10.55 -14.44 5.17
C ASN A 174 9.92 -15.73 4.64
N VAL A 175 10.11 -16.02 3.36
CA VAL A 175 9.51 -17.14 2.63
C VAL A 175 9.64 -18.48 3.37
N PRO A 176 10.82 -18.88 3.88
CA PRO A 176 10.95 -20.19 4.56
C PRO A 176 10.06 -20.33 5.80
N GLN A 177 9.75 -19.26 6.47
CA GLN A 177 8.94 -19.29 7.69
C GLN A 177 7.48 -18.92 7.47
N THR A 178 7.20 -17.88 6.70
CA THR A 178 5.84 -17.37 6.52
C THR A 178 5.11 -17.98 5.35
N ARG A 179 5.86 -18.51 4.37
CA ARG A 179 5.36 -19.21 3.19
C ARG A 179 6.05 -20.57 3.07
N THR A 180 6.08 -21.33 4.12
CA THR A 180 6.83 -22.60 4.23
C THR A 180 6.58 -23.56 3.07
N PRO A 181 5.36 -23.74 2.53
CA PRO A 181 5.13 -24.56 1.34
C PRO A 181 5.91 -24.12 0.11
N ASP A 182 6.26 -22.84 0.00
CA ASP A 182 6.97 -22.26 -1.15
C ASP A 182 8.49 -22.25 -0.97
N ALA A 183 8.98 -22.59 0.22
CA ALA A 183 10.40 -22.50 0.55
C ALA A 183 11.30 -23.37 -0.34
N HIS A 184 10.81 -24.53 -0.78
CA HIS A 184 11.58 -25.41 -1.64
C HIS A 184 11.83 -24.79 -3.02
N PHE A 185 10.88 -24.06 -3.58
CA PHE A 185 11.07 -23.33 -4.85
C PHE A 185 12.20 -22.32 -4.72
N LEU A 186 12.20 -21.52 -3.65
CA LEU A 186 13.27 -20.54 -3.40
C LEU A 186 14.64 -21.20 -3.26
N THR A 187 14.69 -22.40 -2.69
CA THR A 187 15.94 -23.14 -2.55
C THR A 187 16.37 -23.74 -3.89
N GLU A 188 15.45 -24.35 -4.61
CA GLU A 188 15.73 -25.08 -5.85
C GLU A 188 16.12 -24.19 -7.03
N VAL A 189 15.54 -23.00 -7.13
CA VAL A 189 15.91 -22.02 -8.17
C VAL A 189 17.39 -21.64 -8.12
N ARG A 190 17.97 -21.64 -6.93
CA ARG A 190 19.41 -21.33 -6.75
C ARG A 190 20.30 -22.40 -7.38
N TYR A 191 19.89 -23.66 -7.36
CA TYR A 191 20.62 -24.72 -8.05
C TYR A 191 20.59 -24.58 -9.57
N LYS A 192 19.62 -23.81 -10.10
CA LYS A 192 19.56 -23.43 -11.52
C LYS A 192 20.35 -22.17 -11.86
N GLY A 193 21.01 -21.57 -10.87
CA GLY A 193 21.81 -20.35 -11.04
C GLY A 193 21.05 -19.04 -10.84
N THR A 194 19.78 -19.09 -10.46
CA THR A 194 18.99 -17.91 -10.11
C THR A 194 19.65 -17.16 -8.94
N LYS A 195 19.84 -15.87 -9.10
CA LYS A 195 20.30 -14.99 -8.02
C LYS A 195 19.16 -14.59 -7.12
N VAL A 196 19.38 -14.64 -5.82
CA VAL A 196 18.38 -14.23 -4.82
C VAL A 196 18.91 -13.10 -3.97
N VAL A 197 18.18 -12.00 -3.95
CA VAL A 197 18.45 -10.86 -3.05
C VAL A 197 17.36 -10.81 -1.99
N SER A 198 17.80 -10.71 -0.74
CA SER A 198 16.88 -10.54 0.41
C SER A 198 16.96 -9.10 0.90
N ILE A 199 15.83 -8.40 0.85
CA ILE A 199 15.71 -7.04 1.39
C ILE A 199 14.85 -7.14 2.65
N THR A 200 15.49 -7.11 3.81
CA THR A 200 14.84 -7.25 5.11
C THR A 200 15.68 -6.60 6.20
N PRO A 201 15.07 -5.91 7.18
CA PRO A 201 15.81 -5.21 8.24
C PRO A 201 16.52 -6.14 9.22
N ASP A 202 16.13 -7.42 9.27
CA ASP A 202 16.72 -8.43 10.15
C ASP A 202 17.32 -9.59 9.34
N TYR A 203 18.28 -10.30 9.92
CA TYR A 203 18.89 -11.50 9.32
C TYR A 203 18.03 -12.71 9.59
N SER A 204 16.88 -12.77 8.94
CA SER A 204 15.93 -13.87 9.01
C SER A 204 16.31 -15.08 8.14
N GLU A 205 15.49 -16.13 8.12
CA GLU A 205 15.79 -17.35 7.38
C GLU A 205 15.94 -17.11 5.87
N VAL A 206 15.21 -16.16 5.30
CA VAL A 206 15.34 -15.81 3.88
C VAL A 206 16.71 -15.21 3.57
N ALA A 207 17.28 -14.46 4.49
CA ALA A 207 18.59 -13.85 4.30
C ALA A 207 19.71 -14.90 4.15
N LYS A 208 19.59 -16.05 4.82
CA LYS A 208 20.53 -17.18 4.68
C LYS A 208 20.53 -17.81 3.28
N LEU A 209 19.41 -17.67 2.58
CA LEU A 209 19.23 -18.20 1.24
C LEU A 209 19.57 -17.18 0.15
N GLY A 210 19.80 -15.93 0.51
CA GLY A 210 20.14 -14.87 -0.43
C GLY A 210 21.61 -14.86 -0.82
N ASP A 211 21.90 -14.51 -2.05
CA ASP A 211 23.28 -14.18 -2.51
C ASP A 211 23.72 -12.81 -1.98
N LEU A 212 22.75 -11.94 -1.75
CA LEU A 212 22.94 -10.62 -1.14
C LEU A 212 21.83 -10.36 -0.13
N TRP A 213 22.22 -9.86 1.03
CA TRP A 213 21.29 -9.34 2.02
C TRP A 213 21.45 -7.82 2.12
N MET A 214 20.37 -7.11 1.85
CA MET A 214 20.25 -5.68 2.06
C MET A 214 19.38 -5.44 3.30
N HIS A 215 19.87 -4.63 4.22
CA HIS A 215 19.19 -4.35 5.50
C HIS A 215 18.84 -2.87 5.64
N PRO A 216 17.83 -2.38 4.91
CA PRO A 216 17.40 -1.00 5.02
C PRO A 216 16.90 -0.72 6.43
N LYS A 217 17.06 0.52 6.86
CA LYS A 217 16.42 0.99 8.09
C LYS A 217 14.89 0.92 7.90
N GLN A 218 14.19 0.50 8.94
CA GLN A 218 12.73 0.41 8.92
C GLN A 218 12.09 1.73 8.45
N GLY A 219 11.10 1.64 7.57
CA GLY A 219 10.45 2.80 6.97
C GLY A 219 11.21 3.47 5.83
N THR A 220 12.31 2.87 5.31
CA THR A 220 13.10 3.42 4.20
C THR A 220 13.05 2.59 2.92
N ASP A 221 12.12 1.63 2.81
CA ASP A 221 11.98 0.78 1.62
C ASP A 221 11.71 1.59 0.35
N ALA A 222 10.92 2.64 0.45
CA ALA A 222 10.67 3.54 -0.67
C ALA A 222 11.96 4.21 -1.17
N ALA A 223 12.88 4.56 -0.28
CA ALA A 223 14.18 5.12 -0.67
C ALA A 223 15.04 4.11 -1.41
N VAL A 224 15.02 2.83 -1.00
CA VAL A 224 15.69 1.73 -1.73
C VAL A 224 15.10 1.57 -3.12
N ALA A 225 13.78 1.52 -3.23
CA ALA A 225 13.09 1.41 -4.53
C ALA A 225 13.40 2.60 -5.44
N MET A 226 13.41 3.81 -4.91
CA MET A 226 13.78 5.02 -5.64
C MET A 226 15.24 4.99 -6.11
N ALA A 227 16.15 4.51 -5.27
CA ALA A 227 17.56 4.36 -5.63
C ALA A 227 17.76 3.34 -6.77
N MET A 228 17.05 2.22 -6.72
CA MET A 228 17.05 1.23 -7.81
C MET A 228 16.53 1.84 -9.11
N GLY A 229 15.39 2.55 -9.03
CA GLY A 229 14.83 3.29 -10.17
C GLY A 229 15.81 4.33 -10.73
N HIS A 230 16.48 5.07 -9.86
CA HIS A 230 17.52 6.04 -10.25
C HIS A 230 18.65 5.39 -11.07
N VAL A 231 19.18 4.27 -10.60
CA VAL A 231 20.26 3.55 -11.32
C VAL A 231 19.77 3.07 -12.70
N ILE A 232 18.57 2.49 -12.76
CA ILE A 232 17.98 2.04 -14.03
C ILE A 232 17.85 3.21 -15.01
N LEU A 233 17.32 4.32 -14.54
CA LEU A 233 17.11 5.49 -15.38
C LEU A 233 18.44 6.10 -15.83
N LYS A 234 19.40 6.24 -14.92
CA LYS A 234 20.72 6.81 -15.22
C LYS A 234 21.49 5.97 -16.23
N GLU A 235 21.52 4.66 -16.05
CA GLU A 235 22.34 3.78 -16.87
C GLU A 235 21.69 3.33 -18.17
N PHE A 236 20.37 3.23 -18.20
CA PHE A 236 19.65 2.71 -19.38
C PHE A 236 18.83 3.76 -20.10
N TYR A 237 18.32 4.76 -19.39
CA TYR A 237 17.48 5.77 -20.00
C TYR A 237 18.29 6.99 -20.47
N PHE A 238 19.18 7.52 -19.63
CA PHE A 238 19.95 8.72 -19.95
C PHE A 238 21.32 8.48 -20.56
N LYS A 239 21.88 7.31 -20.37
CA LYS A 239 23.21 6.99 -20.90
C LYS A 239 23.25 7.27 -22.40
N ASP A 240 24.30 7.95 -22.83
CA ASP A 240 24.53 8.33 -24.21
C ASP A 240 23.38 9.12 -24.86
N GLY A 241 22.72 10.01 -24.10
CA GLY A 241 21.57 10.77 -24.57
C GLY A 241 20.33 9.92 -24.86
N GLY A 242 20.18 8.80 -24.14
CA GLY A 242 19.05 7.91 -24.29
C GLY A 242 19.14 6.95 -25.48
N LYS A 243 20.29 6.86 -26.14
CA LYS A 243 20.47 5.96 -27.29
C LYS A 243 20.31 4.48 -26.98
N GLY A 244 20.49 4.09 -25.73
CA GLY A 244 20.30 2.71 -25.27
C GLY A 244 18.86 2.35 -24.87
N ARG A 245 17.92 3.29 -24.96
CA ARG A 245 16.52 3.01 -24.62
C ARG A 245 15.92 2.00 -25.55
N SER A 246 15.15 1.05 -25.01
CA SER A 246 14.31 0.21 -25.84
C SER A 246 13.03 0.97 -26.24
N SER A 247 12.51 0.67 -27.44
CA SER A 247 11.21 1.19 -27.88
C SER A 247 10.09 0.78 -26.92
N TYR A 248 10.20 -0.41 -26.32
CA TYR A 248 9.26 -0.88 -25.30
C TYR A 248 9.24 0.02 -24.06
N PHE A 249 10.41 0.44 -23.56
CA PHE A 249 10.48 1.35 -22.42
C PHE A 249 9.83 2.69 -22.74
N ASP A 250 10.11 3.25 -23.89
CA ASP A 250 9.56 4.52 -24.34
C ASP A 250 8.03 4.45 -24.48
N ASP A 251 7.51 3.40 -25.08
CA ASP A 251 6.07 3.20 -25.24
C ASP A 251 5.37 2.99 -23.89
N TYR A 252 5.95 2.17 -23.03
CA TYR A 252 5.46 1.97 -21.67
C TYR A 252 5.43 3.28 -20.87
N ALA A 253 6.53 4.02 -20.90
CA ALA A 253 6.65 5.29 -20.18
C ALA A 253 5.62 6.33 -20.63
N ARG A 254 5.34 6.40 -21.92
CA ARG A 254 4.31 7.31 -22.46
C ARG A 254 2.90 6.96 -22.05
N ARG A 255 2.59 5.66 -21.92
CA ARG A 255 1.22 5.19 -21.67
C ARG A 255 0.89 5.05 -20.19
N TYR A 256 1.83 4.56 -19.40
CA TYR A 256 1.56 4.05 -18.06
C TYR A 256 2.25 4.82 -16.94
N THR A 257 3.01 5.86 -17.27
CA THR A 257 3.71 6.68 -16.28
C THR A 257 3.39 8.16 -16.47
N ASP A 258 3.74 8.97 -15.49
CA ASP A 258 3.67 10.42 -15.52
C ASP A 258 4.88 11.09 -16.20
N LEU A 259 5.82 10.30 -16.69
CA LEU A 259 7.05 10.76 -17.29
C LEU A 259 6.88 11.80 -18.41
N PRO A 260 5.87 11.69 -19.31
CA PRO A 260 5.67 12.67 -20.36
C PRO A 260 4.92 13.94 -19.94
N LEU A 261 4.49 14.03 -18.67
CA LEU A 261 3.75 15.19 -18.19
C LEU A 261 4.70 16.30 -17.76
N LEU A 262 4.28 17.54 -17.88
CA LEU A 262 5.07 18.70 -17.47
C LEU A 262 4.89 19.02 -15.99
N VAL A 263 5.97 19.42 -15.33
CA VAL A 263 5.96 19.94 -13.97
C VAL A 263 6.47 21.38 -13.94
N VAL A 264 5.88 22.17 -13.06
CA VAL A 264 6.36 23.50 -12.72
C VAL A 264 7.56 23.34 -11.78
N LEU A 265 8.62 24.08 -12.07
CA LEU A 265 9.79 24.16 -11.20
C LEU A 265 9.71 25.42 -10.34
N LYS A 266 10.24 25.33 -9.12
CA LYS A 266 10.45 26.49 -8.26
C LYS A 266 11.83 26.49 -7.65
N GLU A 267 12.37 27.70 -7.44
CA GLU A 267 13.63 27.85 -6.72
C GLU A 267 13.46 27.45 -5.25
N LYS A 268 14.34 26.63 -4.75
CA LYS A 268 14.43 26.24 -3.34
C LYS A 268 15.88 26.33 -2.86
N THR A 269 16.05 26.86 -1.67
CA THR A 269 17.33 26.81 -0.98
C THR A 269 17.49 25.44 -0.32
N LEU A 270 18.51 24.71 -0.71
CA LEU A 270 18.84 23.40 -0.14
C LEU A 270 19.47 23.57 1.26
N PRO A 271 19.55 22.47 2.04
CA PRO A 271 20.15 22.49 3.38
C PRO A 271 21.60 22.97 3.42
N ASP A 272 22.33 22.83 2.31
CA ASP A 272 23.72 23.31 2.14
C ASP A 272 23.82 24.77 1.69
N GLY A 273 22.70 25.47 1.58
CA GLY A 273 22.62 26.88 1.18
C GLY A 273 22.60 27.13 -0.32
N ARG A 274 22.73 26.11 -1.16
CA ARG A 274 22.63 26.25 -2.62
C ARG A 274 21.17 26.48 -3.04
N LYS A 275 20.99 27.24 -4.10
CA LYS A 275 19.72 27.39 -4.77
C LYS A 275 19.57 26.33 -5.86
N ALA A 276 18.45 25.68 -5.92
CA ALA A 276 18.14 24.70 -6.94
C ALA A 276 16.69 24.85 -7.41
N MET A 277 16.46 24.60 -8.69
CA MET A 277 15.12 24.47 -9.23
C MET A 277 14.62 23.06 -8.90
N VAL A 278 13.50 22.96 -8.18
CA VAL A 278 12.94 21.68 -7.77
C VAL A 278 11.51 21.54 -8.31
N PRO A 279 11.05 20.31 -8.61
CA PRO A 279 9.67 20.06 -8.97
C PRO A 279 8.70 20.58 -7.89
N ASP A 280 7.64 21.26 -8.31
CA ASP A 280 6.60 21.77 -7.43
C ASP A 280 5.27 21.06 -7.66
N ARG A 281 4.67 21.25 -8.82
CA ARG A 281 3.40 20.64 -9.20
C ARG A 281 3.34 20.35 -10.69
N TYR A 282 2.42 19.50 -11.10
CA TYR A 282 2.16 19.33 -12.53
C TYR A 282 1.59 20.59 -13.15
N VAL A 283 2.01 20.85 -14.38
CA VAL A 283 1.38 21.87 -15.23
C VAL A 283 -0.05 21.45 -15.53
N ARG A 284 -0.97 22.38 -15.48
CA ARG A 284 -2.40 22.17 -15.71
C ARG A 284 -2.90 22.99 -16.89
N ALA A 285 -4.01 22.58 -17.49
CA ALA A 285 -4.64 23.36 -18.53
C ALA A 285 -5.03 24.77 -18.08
N SER A 286 -5.35 24.92 -16.81
CA SER A 286 -5.63 26.24 -16.19
C SER A 286 -4.42 27.19 -16.20
N ASP A 287 -3.22 26.70 -16.32
CA ASP A 287 -2.03 27.54 -16.49
C ASP A 287 -1.97 28.20 -17.90
N PHE A 288 -2.81 27.78 -18.83
CA PHE A 288 -2.87 28.27 -20.21
C PHE A 288 -4.29 28.74 -20.60
N PRO A 289 -4.88 29.72 -19.91
CA PRO A 289 -6.30 30.03 -20.06
C PRO A 289 -6.74 30.40 -21.46
N ASN A 290 -5.83 30.89 -22.30
CA ASN A 290 -6.15 31.33 -23.66
C ASN A 290 -5.73 30.33 -24.75
N LYS A 291 -5.05 29.22 -24.39
CA LYS A 291 -4.42 28.30 -25.36
C LYS A 291 -4.91 26.85 -25.25
N LEU A 292 -5.37 26.46 -24.08
CA LEU A 292 -5.82 25.11 -23.83
C LEU A 292 -7.29 25.07 -23.43
N ASP A 293 -7.90 23.91 -23.58
CA ASP A 293 -9.30 23.68 -23.23
C ASP A 293 -9.56 23.90 -21.74
N GLN A 294 -10.44 24.87 -21.46
CA GLN A 294 -10.84 25.24 -20.10
C GLN A 294 -12.14 24.55 -19.65
N SER A 295 -12.76 23.72 -20.50
CA SER A 295 -13.97 22.97 -20.16
C SER A 295 -13.69 21.92 -19.08
N ASN A 296 -14.72 21.46 -18.40
CA ASN A 296 -14.68 20.31 -17.49
C ASN A 296 -13.47 20.33 -16.53
N ASN A 297 -13.37 21.35 -15.75
CA ASN A 297 -12.33 21.56 -14.73
C ASN A 297 -10.87 21.49 -15.25
N PRO A 298 -10.36 22.59 -15.79
CA PRO A 298 -9.00 22.65 -16.34
C PRO A 298 -7.89 22.36 -15.32
N ASP A 299 -8.14 22.52 -14.01
CA ASP A 299 -7.19 22.19 -12.96
C ASP A 299 -6.89 20.68 -12.86
N TRP A 300 -7.75 19.87 -13.44
CA TRP A 300 -7.59 18.41 -13.42
C TRP A 300 -6.94 17.83 -14.67
N LYS A 301 -6.66 18.68 -15.65
CA LYS A 301 -6.07 18.28 -16.93
C LYS A 301 -4.57 18.51 -16.91
N THR A 302 -3.81 17.43 -16.97
CA THR A 302 -2.36 17.47 -17.09
C THR A 302 -1.94 17.78 -18.53
N VAL A 303 -0.75 18.32 -18.65
CA VAL A 303 -0.21 18.82 -19.92
C VAL A 303 1.07 18.10 -20.27
N GLY A 304 1.25 17.79 -21.54
CA GLY A 304 2.48 17.25 -22.11
C GLY A 304 2.89 18.00 -23.37
N TYR A 305 4.08 17.67 -23.90
CA TYR A 305 4.49 18.04 -25.23
C TYR A 305 4.45 16.84 -26.17
N ASP A 306 4.10 17.08 -27.42
CA ASP A 306 4.33 16.11 -28.48
C ASP A 306 5.76 16.23 -29.06
N GLU A 307 6.14 15.29 -29.90
CA GLU A 307 7.47 15.31 -30.55
C GLU A 307 7.64 16.48 -31.54
N LEU A 308 6.58 17.17 -31.88
CA LEU A 308 6.57 18.37 -32.74
C LEU A 308 6.73 19.65 -31.88
N GLY A 309 6.84 19.53 -30.58
CA GLY A 309 6.97 20.66 -29.66
C GLY A 309 5.65 21.40 -29.41
N GLN A 310 4.50 20.75 -29.67
CA GLN A 310 3.20 21.35 -29.41
C GLN A 310 2.65 20.89 -28.06
N VAL A 311 2.05 21.83 -27.36
CA VAL A 311 1.38 21.56 -26.10
C VAL A 311 0.12 20.71 -26.34
N THR A 312 0.01 19.62 -25.64
CA THR A 312 -1.10 18.65 -25.79
C THR A 312 -1.71 18.29 -24.44
N LEU A 313 -2.98 17.89 -24.47
CA LEU A 313 -3.73 17.41 -23.33
C LEU A 313 -3.97 15.90 -23.49
N PRO A 314 -3.14 15.04 -22.90
CA PRO A 314 -3.30 13.60 -23.05
C PRO A 314 -4.64 13.12 -22.47
N ASN A 315 -5.26 12.15 -23.12
CA ASN A 315 -6.40 11.44 -22.55
C ASN A 315 -6.05 10.86 -21.18
N GLY A 316 -7.07 10.63 -20.36
CA GLY A 316 -6.90 9.96 -19.06
C GLY A 316 -6.54 10.87 -17.89
N SER A 317 -6.27 12.16 -18.12
CA SER A 317 -6.27 13.11 -17.01
C SER A 317 -7.66 13.18 -16.37
N ILE A 318 -7.73 13.52 -15.07
CA ILE A 318 -9.00 13.48 -14.33
C ILE A 318 -10.10 14.29 -15.01
N GLY A 319 -9.75 15.47 -15.55
CA GLY A 319 -10.71 16.32 -16.24
C GLY A 319 -11.37 15.68 -17.46
N PHE A 320 -10.67 14.79 -18.16
CA PHE A 320 -11.21 14.06 -19.32
C PHE A 320 -11.78 12.70 -18.96
N ARG A 321 -11.43 12.14 -17.81
CA ARG A 321 -12.00 10.87 -17.32
C ARG A 321 -13.53 10.90 -17.26
N TRP A 322 -14.11 12.04 -16.98
CA TRP A 322 -15.56 12.26 -16.87
C TRP A 322 -16.20 12.78 -18.16
N GLY A 323 -15.46 12.82 -19.26
CA GLY A 323 -15.91 13.43 -20.49
C GLY A 323 -16.05 14.95 -20.41
N THR A 324 -16.37 15.58 -21.54
CA THR A 324 -16.54 17.05 -21.61
C THR A 324 -17.77 17.55 -20.85
N ASP A 325 -18.77 16.69 -20.70
CA ASP A 325 -20.04 17.01 -20.03
C ASP A 325 -20.07 16.54 -18.55
N GLY A 326 -18.96 16.05 -18.04
CA GLY A 326 -18.87 15.53 -16.68
C GLY A 326 -19.55 14.18 -16.47
N ARG A 327 -19.87 13.43 -17.54
CA ARG A 327 -20.50 12.11 -17.48
C ARG A 327 -19.47 10.99 -17.46
N PRO A 328 -19.52 10.06 -16.48
CA PRO A 328 -18.52 9.00 -16.32
C PRO A 328 -18.41 8.05 -17.50
N ASP A 329 -19.51 7.80 -18.18
CA ASP A 329 -19.62 6.94 -19.37
C ASP A 329 -18.91 7.48 -20.61
N GLN A 330 -18.52 8.74 -20.58
CA GLN A 330 -17.79 9.41 -21.65
C GLN A 330 -16.31 9.67 -21.30
N GLY A 331 -15.81 9.04 -20.24
CA GLY A 331 -14.43 9.20 -19.81
C GLY A 331 -13.44 8.68 -20.84
N LEU A 332 -12.32 9.37 -20.96
CA LEU A 332 -11.22 9.03 -21.86
C LEU A 332 -9.98 8.62 -21.06
N TRP A 333 -9.33 7.57 -21.50
CA TRP A 333 -8.13 7.03 -20.86
C TRP A 333 -6.93 7.16 -21.81
N ASN A 334 -5.78 7.47 -21.23
CA ASN A 334 -4.56 7.73 -22.01
C ASN A 334 -3.82 6.47 -22.47
N LEU A 335 -4.47 5.34 -22.54
CA LEU A 335 -3.83 4.09 -23.00
C LEU A 335 -3.47 4.11 -24.47
N GLU A 336 -4.09 4.97 -25.25
CA GLU A 336 -3.89 5.08 -26.70
C GLU A 336 -3.04 6.29 -27.11
N ASN A 337 -2.55 7.09 -26.16
CA ASN A 337 -1.77 8.31 -26.44
C ASN A 337 -2.44 9.26 -27.44
N LYS A 338 -3.67 9.67 -27.14
CA LYS A 338 -4.43 10.62 -27.95
C LYS A 338 -4.54 11.98 -27.27
N ASP A 339 -4.55 13.04 -28.06
CA ASP A 339 -4.94 14.37 -27.58
C ASP A 339 -6.45 14.39 -27.32
N ALA A 340 -6.83 14.79 -26.11
CA ALA A 340 -8.22 14.73 -25.66
C ALA A 340 -9.14 15.72 -26.40
N ARG A 341 -8.60 16.78 -27.01
CA ARG A 341 -9.37 17.80 -27.73
C ARG A 341 -9.66 17.38 -29.16
N THR A 342 -8.68 16.72 -29.81
CA THR A 342 -8.75 16.42 -31.25
C THR A 342 -9.05 14.95 -31.53
N GLY A 343 -8.79 14.06 -30.56
CA GLY A 343 -8.86 12.62 -30.74
C GLY A 343 -7.73 12.04 -31.62
N ASN A 344 -6.81 12.86 -32.07
CA ASN A 344 -5.69 12.43 -32.88
C ASN A 344 -4.63 11.71 -32.03
N ASP A 345 -3.93 10.78 -32.65
CA ASP A 345 -2.78 10.13 -32.06
C ASP A 345 -1.68 11.15 -31.77
N VAL A 346 -1.10 11.05 -30.58
CA VAL A 346 -0.05 11.93 -30.12
C VAL A 346 1.12 11.09 -29.64
N LYS A 347 2.30 11.40 -30.12
CA LYS A 347 3.52 10.85 -29.59
C LYS A 347 4.09 11.82 -28.59
N LEU A 348 3.82 11.56 -27.31
CA LEU A 348 4.28 12.41 -26.22
C LEU A 348 5.81 12.39 -26.14
N LYS A 349 6.39 13.56 -26.02
CA LYS A 349 7.83 13.72 -25.80
C LYS A 349 8.17 13.20 -24.40
N LEU A 350 9.16 12.35 -24.34
CA LEU A 350 9.76 11.94 -23.08
C LEU A 350 10.93 12.86 -22.76
N SER A 351 11.22 12.98 -21.49
CA SER A 351 12.25 13.88 -20.98
C SER A 351 13.69 13.51 -21.35
N VAL A 352 13.98 13.49 -22.59
CA VAL A 352 15.38 13.73 -23.01
C VAL A 352 15.39 15.11 -23.58
N ILE A 353 15.72 16.08 -22.76
CA ILE A 353 15.88 17.43 -23.27
C ILE A 353 17.33 17.60 -23.67
N GLU A 354 17.48 18.05 -24.88
CA GLU A 354 18.70 18.68 -25.32
C GLU A 354 18.79 20.04 -24.62
N ASP A 355 19.99 20.42 -24.18
CA ASP A 355 20.24 21.68 -23.52
C ASP A 355 19.62 22.84 -24.30
N GLY A 356 18.70 23.56 -23.67
CA GLY A 356 18.11 24.77 -24.22
C GLY A 356 16.61 24.69 -24.62
N GLU A 357 15.98 23.53 -24.60
CA GLU A 357 14.55 23.43 -24.83
C GLU A 357 13.74 23.75 -23.57
N GLN A 358 13.29 25.00 -23.47
CA GLN A 358 12.30 25.41 -22.49
C GLN A 358 10.92 25.47 -23.15
N PRO A 359 9.86 25.03 -22.47
CA PRO A 359 8.51 25.33 -22.89
C PRO A 359 8.27 26.83 -22.89
N HIS A 360 7.99 27.41 -24.04
CA HIS A 360 8.01 28.84 -24.26
C HIS A 360 6.91 29.65 -23.55
N ASP A 361 5.90 29.01 -22.99
CA ASP A 361 4.70 29.69 -22.51
C ASP A 361 4.45 29.59 -21.00
N VAL A 362 5.25 28.81 -20.29
CA VAL A 362 5.22 28.71 -18.85
C VAL A 362 6.66 28.75 -18.37
N ALA A 363 6.99 29.73 -17.58
CA ALA A 363 8.32 29.86 -17.02
C ALA A 363 8.60 28.67 -16.08
N ASP A 364 9.85 28.21 -16.09
CA ASP A 364 10.35 27.20 -15.15
C ASP A 364 9.54 25.91 -15.07
N VAL A 365 9.32 25.27 -16.21
CA VAL A 365 8.72 23.94 -16.30
C VAL A 365 9.70 22.88 -16.77
N ALA A 366 9.48 21.65 -16.35
CA ALA A 366 10.25 20.49 -16.77
C ALA A 366 9.36 19.25 -16.84
N PHE A 367 9.92 18.18 -17.41
CA PHE A 367 9.30 16.86 -17.24
C PHE A 367 9.55 16.34 -15.81
N PRO A 368 8.66 15.47 -15.26
CA PRO A 368 8.61 15.13 -13.84
C PRO A 368 9.82 14.37 -13.40
N TYR A 369 10.89 14.33 -13.81
CA TYR A 369 12.00 13.84 -13.21
C TYR A 369 13.16 13.71 -13.99
N PHE A 370 14.08 13.53 -13.64
CA PHE A 370 15.38 13.08 -13.89
C PHE A 370 16.30 14.20 -13.63
N GLY A 371 16.55 14.26 -12.37
CA GLY A 371 17.37 15.22 -11.74
C GLY A 371 18.47 15.75 -12.58
N GLY A 372 18.56 16.98 -12.68
CA GLY A 372 19.60 17.67 -13.37
C GLY A 372 19.46 17.85 -14.87
N VAL A 373 18.67 17.06 -15.54
CA VAL A 373 18.54 17.16 -16.99
C VAL A 373 17.76 18.41 -17.41
N HIS A 374 16.78 18.80 -16.58
CA HIS A 374 15.98 20.00 -16.83
C HIS A 374 16.17 21.09 -15.80
N ALA A 375 16.87 20.80 -14.76
CA ALA A 375 17.26 21.75 -13.75
C ALA A 375 18.77 21.71 -13.66
N PRO A 376 19.47 22.63 -14.32
CA PRO A 376 20.92 22.65 -14.30
C PRO A 376 21.52 22.59 -12.90
N ASN A 377 20.76 23.03 -11.92
CA ASN A 377 21.16 22.99 -10.52
C ASN A 377 21.12 21.60 -9.89
N PHE A 378 20.45 20.63 -10.52
CA PHE A 378 20.47 19.24 -10.08
C PHE A 378 21.73 18.50 -10.51
N THR A 379 22.41 18.99 -11.53
CA THR A 379 23.68 18.40 -12.01
C THR A 379 24.70 18.34 -10.89
N ALA A 380 24.68 19.28 -9.99
CA ALA A 380 25.56 19.28 -8.84
C ALA A 380 25.23 18.19 -7.82
N ASN A 381 23.96 17.79 -7.74
CA ASN A 381 23.55 16.68 -6.88
C ASN A 381 23.88 15.35 -7.51
N ASP A 382 23.79 15.26 -8.83
CA ASP A 382 24.14 14.04 -9.56
C ASP A 382 25.63 13.71 -9.48
N GLN A 383 26.46 14.71 -9.23
CA GLN A 383 27.91 14.53 -9.06
C GLN A 383 28.30 14.19 -7.62
N GLY A 384 27.41 14.46 -6.67
CA GLY A 384 27.61 14.15 -5.26
C GLY A 384 26.56 13.23 -4.71
N GLY A 385 25.67 12.81 -5.56
CA GLY A 385 24.52 12.01 -5.19
C GLY A 385 24.84 10.54 -5.08
N ASP A 386 25.48 10.23 -4.06
CA ASP A 386 25.52 8.86 -3.56
C ASP A 386 24.32 8.62 -2.62
#